data_4d68d558efafe730d0b24e107ee448c3
#
_entry.id   4d68d558efafe730d0b24e107ee448c3
#
_cell.length_a   1.000
_cell.length_b   1.000
_cell.length_c   1.000
_cell.angle_alpha   90.00
_cell.angle_beta   90.00
_cell.angle_gamma   90.00
#
_symmetry.space_group_name_H-M   'P 1'
#
loop_
_entity.id
_entity.type
_entity.pdbx_description
1 polymer ?
#
loop_
_entity_poly.entity_id
_entity_poly.type
_entity_poly.pdbx_seq_one_letter_code
_entity_poly.pdbx_strand_id
1 'polypeptide(L)'
;SEADVVVIGGGVIGVCTALFLAEAGKCVVLLEKGRIAGEQSSRNWGWIRQQGRDPDEIPIMAEAQTIWRDLAAKTNVDIGLTQGGVTYLAHTEAQMQGYREWLEHAKAHDLDSRMLTAAGVSELLPNIQGSHVGGIHTPSDMQAEPWVAVPALADIAARAGAKIIENCAVRALDMTAGR
;
A
#
# COMPACT_ATOMS: atom_id res chain seq x y z
N SER A 1 6.53 -25.13 20.28
CA SER A 1 6.00 -25.45 18.94
C SER A 1 6.97 -24.87 17.92
N GLU A 2 7.29 -25.65 16.92
CA GLU A 2 8.15 -25.24 15.80
C GLU A 2 7.30 -24.51 14.75
N ALA A 3 7.92 -23.60 14.02
CA ALA A 3 7.35 -22.91 12.88
C ALA A 3 8.35 -22.92 11.71
N ASP A 4 7.85 -22.93 10.47
CA ASP A 4 8.70 -22.80 9.29
C ASP A 4 9.26 -21.38 9.17
N VAL A 5 8.43 -20.38 9.52
CA VAL A 5 8.78 -18.97 9.44
C VAL A 5 8.25 -18.21 10.66
N VAL A 6 9.09 -17.35 11.22
CA VAL A 6 8.70 -16.36 12.22
C VAL A 6 8.78 -14.99 11.60
N VAL A 7 7.66 -14.27 11.59
CA VAL A 7 7.55 -12.89 11.11
C VAL A 7 7.60 -11.95 12.32
N ILE A 8 8.50 -10.97 12.30
CA ILE A 8 8.65 -9.99 13.39
C ILE A 8 8.07 -8.66 12.93
N GLY A 9 6.96 -8.25 13.56
CA GLY A 9 6.24 -7.01 13.31
C GLY A 9 4.89 -7.22 12.64
N GLY A 10 3.86 -6.59 13.20
CA GLY A 10 2.45 -6.65 12.77
C GLY A 10 2.00 -5.45 11.94
N GLY A 11 2.91 -4.79 11.21
CA GLY A 11 2.56 -3.81 10.19
C GLY A 11 2.08 -4.47 8.89
N VAL A 12 1.67 -3.69 7.89
CA VAL A 12 1.16 -4.21 6.61
C VAL A 12 2.11 -5.21 5.96
N ILE A 13 3.41 -4.95 5.98
CA ILE A 13 4.41 -5.84 5.38
C ILE A 13 4.43 -7.20 6.10
N GLY A 14 4.52 -7.20 7.43
CA GLY A 14 4.55 -8.45 8.20
C GLY A 14 3.24 -9.22 8.10
N VAL A 15 2.10 -8.54 8.16
CA VAL A 15 0.79 -9.17 8.02
C VAL A 15 0.62 -9.81 6.63
N CYS A 16 0.95 -9.10 5.56
CA CYS A 16 0.88 -9.65 4.20
C CYS A 16 1.88 -10.81 4.01
N THR A 17 3.09 -10.69 4.56
CA THR A 17 4.07 -11.79 4.53
C THR A 17 3.52 -13.04 5.23
N ALA A 18 2.94 -12.87 6.41
CA ALA A 18 2.35 -13.99 7.15
C ALA A 18 1.15 -14.60 6.39
N LEU A 19 0.31 -13.76 5.79
CA LEU A 19 -0.83 -14.19 4.97
C LEU A 19 -0.38 -15.05 3.80
N PHE A 20 0.50 -14.53 2.95
CA PHE A 20 0.92 -15.23 1.74
C PHE A 20 1.69 -16.51 2.03
N LEU A 21 2.50 -16.53 3.08
CA LEU A 21 3.19 -17.76 3.51
C LEU A 21 2.20 -18.80 4.05
N ALA A 22 1.20 -18.38 4.81
CA ALA A 22 0.16 -19.29 5.30
C ALA A 22 -0.69 -19.84 4.14
N GLU A 23 -1.09 -19.01 3.18
CA GLU A 23 -1.79 -19.45 1.95
C GLU A 23 -0.92 -20.43 1.14
N ALA A 24 0.41 -20.30 1.19
CA ALA A 24 1.36 -21.24 0.59
C ALA A 24 1.60 -22.51 1.45
N GLY A 25 0.84 -22.72 2.52
CA GLY A 25 0.89 -23.91 3.35
C GLY A 25 2.05 -23.96 4.36
N LYS A 26 2.70 -22.82 4.66
CA LYS A 26 3.76 -22.74 5.68
C LYS A 26 3.18 -22.60 7.08
N CYS A 27 3.83 -23.18 8.07
CA CYS A 27 3.56 -22.94 9.47
C CYS A 27 4.18 -21.59 9.88
N VAL A 28 3.36 -20.56 10.04
CA VAL A 28 3.80 -19.18 10.27
C VAL A 28 3.40 -18.70 11.65
N VAL A 29 4.35 -18.04 12.34
CA VAL A 29 4.09 -17.28 13.57
C VAL A 29 4.47 -15.84 13.35
N LEU A 30 3.52 -14.92 13.54
CA LEU A 30 3.77 -13.47 13.54
C LEU A 30 3.79 -12.96 14.98
N LEU A 31 4.85 -12.24 15.33
CA LEU A 31 5.05 -11.64 16.66
C LEU A 31 5.03 -10.12 16.54
N GLU A 32 4.10 -9.48 17.26
CA GLU A 32 3.98 -8.02 17.29
C GLU A 32 4.17 -7.52 18.73
N LYS A 33 5.05 -6.53 18.92
CA LYS A 33 5.36 -5.97 20.27
C LYS A 33 4.17 -5.30 20.95
N GLY A 34 3.28 -4.70 20.18
CA GLY A 34 2.07 -4.04 20.63
C GLY A 34 0.84 -4.70 20.02
N ARG A 35 0.11 -3.97 19.19
CA ARG A 35 -1.05 -4.43 18.44
C ARG A 35 -0.81 -4.39 16.93
N ILE A 36 -1.53 -5.18 16.19
CA ILE A 36 -1.52 -5.12 14.72
C ILE A 36 -1.79 -3.67 14.25
N ALA A 37 -1.01 -3.23 13.28
CA ALA A 37 -1.03 -1.88 12.71
C ALA A 37 -0.78 -0.73 13.72
N GLY A 38 -0.31 -1.00 14.93
CA GLY A 38 -0.16 -0.01 16.00
C GLY A 38 0.83 1.12 15.75
N GLU A 39 1.70 0.97 14.72
CA GLU A 39 2.76 1.92 14.39
C GLU A 39 2.58 2.56 13.02
N GLN A 40 3.57 2.49 12.12
CA GLN A 40 3.57 3.20 10.83
C GLN A 40 2.41 2.84 9.91
N SER A 41 1.93 1.58 9.97
CA SER A 41 0.84 1.12 9.10
C SER A 41 -0.52 1.74 9.41
N SER A 42 -0.67 2.48 10.50
CA SER A 42 -1.87 3.26 10.82
C SER A 42 -1.63 4.77 10.85
N ARG A 43 -0.39 5.21 10.57
CA ARG A 43 0.02 6.62 10.63
C ARG A 43 0.29 7.21 9.25
N ASN A 44 -0.31 6.65 8.24
CA ASN A 44 -0.20 7.07 6.85
C ASN A 44 -1.58 7.37 6.26
N TRP A 45 -1.60 7.89 5.05
CA TRP A 45 -2.83 8.31 4.37
C TRP A 45 -3.53 7.19 3.59
N GLY A 46 -3.05 5.95 3.70
CA GLY A 46 -3.64 4.79 3.06
C GLY A 46 -3.48 4.75 1.54
N TRP A 47 -2.62 5.55 0.95
CA TRP A 47 -2.43 5.59 -0.48
C TRP A 47 -1.85 4.30 -1.04
N ILE A 48 -2.53 3.75 -2.02
CA ILE A 48 -2.12 2.62 -2.84
C ILE A 48 -1.91 3.19 -4.25
N ARG A 49 -0.76 3.81 -4.46
CA ARG A 49 -0.50 4.66 -5.62
C ARG A 49 0.70 4.23 -6.42
N GLN A 50 0.63 4.47 -7.72
CA GLN A 50 1.73 4.36 -8.68
C GLN A 50 2.33 5.75 -8.99
N GLN A 51 1.47 6.79 -9.01
CA GLN A 51 1.88 8.14 -9.37
C GLN A 51 3.02 8.66 -8.49
N GLY A 52 4.05 9.21 -9.13
CA GLY A 52 5.21 9.80 -8.46
C GLY A 52 6.08 8.81 -7.69
N ARG A 53 6.00 7.52 -8.03
CA ARG A 53 6.97 6.51 -7.57
C ARG A 53 8.23 6.56 -8.41
N ASP A 54 9.31 6.01 -7.84
CA ASP A 54 10.51 5.73 -8.60
C ASP A 54 10.15 4.80 -9.78
N PRO A 55 10.68 5.02 -10.99
CA PRO A 55 10.39 4.16 -12.13
C PRO A 55 10.60 2.67 -11.88
N ASP A 56 11.62 2.31 -11.11
CA ASP A 56 11.93 0.91 -10.77
C ASP A 56 10.88 0.29 -9.81
N GLU A 57 10.11 1.11 -9.07
CA GLU A 57 9.04 0.66 -8.19
C GLU A 57 7.70 0.47 -8.93
N ILE A 58 7.50 1.05 -10.11
CA ILE A 58 6.21 1.05 -10.80
C ILE A 58 5.67 -0.37 -11.03
N PRO A 59 6.45 -1.35 -11.50
CA PRO A 59 5.95 -2.71 -11.73
C PRO A 59 5.40 -3.36 -10.45
N ILE A 60 6.11 -3.18 -9.32
CA ILE A 60 5.68 -3.71 -8.01
C ILE A 60 4.40 -3.01 -7.56
N MET A 61 4.26 -1.71 -7.79
CA MET A 61 3.06 -0.96 -7.41
C MET A 61 1.85 -1.33 -8.26
N ALA A 62 2.03 -1.61 -9.54
CA ALA A 62 0.96 -2.09 -10.42
C ALA A 62 0.43 -3.46 -9.98
N GLU A 63 1.34 -4.38 -9.65
CA GLU A 63 0.98 -5.69 -9.09
C GLU A 63 0.29 -5.53 -7.73
N ALA A 64 0.83 -4.68 -6.85
CA ALA A 64 0.24 -4.40 -5.54
C ALA A 64 -1.20 -3.89 -5.64
N GLN A 65 -1.53 -3.05 -6.61
CA GLN A 65 -2.92 -2.60 -6.82
C GLN A 65 -3.87 -3.76 -7.16
N THR A 66 -3.43 -4.70 -7.97
CA THR A 66 -4.22 -5.90 -8.28
C THR A 66 -4.42 -6.76 -7.03
N ILE A 67 -3.35 -6.99 -6.29
CA ILE A 67 -3.39 -7.75 -5.02
C ILE A 67 -4.34 -7.06 -4.02
N TRP A 68 -4.33 -5.73 -3.89
CA TRP A 68 -5.20 -5.01 -2.99
C TRP A 68 -6.69 -5.21 -3.32
N ARG A 69 -7.07 -5.22 -4.61
CA ARG A 69 -8.45 -5.52 -5.03
C ARG A 69 -8.86 -6.93 -4.62
N ASP A 70 -7.98 -7.91 -4.86
CA ASP A 70 -8.23 -9.31 -4.51
C ASP A 70 -8.33 -9.49 -2.98
N LEU A 71 -7.47 -8.83 -2.21
CA LEU A 71 -7.50 -8.88 -0.75
C LEU A 71 -8.77 -8.21 -0.19
N ALA A 72 -9.18 -7.07 -0.74
CA ALA A 72 -10.41 -6.40 -0.33
C ALA A 72 -11.64 -7.31 -0.51
N ALA A 73 -11.68 -8.09 -1.60
CA ALA A 73 -12.76 -9.05 -1.85
C ALA A 73 -12.78 -10.23 -0.84
N LYS A 74 -11.67 -10.52 -0.19
CA LYS A 74 -11.54 -11.58 0.84
C LYS A 74 -11.89 -11.11 2.24
N THR A 75 -11.97 -9.79 2.48
CA THR A 75 -12.29 -9.24 3.82
C THR A 75 -13.79 -9.35 4.11
N ASN A 76 -14.14 -9.47 5.40
CA ASN A 76 -15.52 -9.47 5.86
C ASN A 76 -16.01 -8.07 6.28
N VAL A 77 -15.17 -7.06 6.13
CA VAL A 77 -15.43 -5.67 6.49
C VAL A 77 -15.08 -4.76 5.33
N ASP A 78 -15.72 -3.62 5.23
CA ASP A 78 -15.33 -2.57 4.30
C ASP A 78 -14.01 -1.95 4.78
N ILE A 79 -12.95 -2.15 4.02
CA ILE A 79 -11.62 -1.59 4.30
C ILE A 79 -11.42 -0.19 3.72
N GLY A 80 -12.48 0.42 3.20
CA GLY A 80 -12.43 1.74 2.56
C GLY A 80 -11.62 1.76 1.26
N LEU A 81 -11.49 0.62 0.57
CA LEU A 81 -10.78 0.58 -0.70
C LEU A 81 -11.56 1.34 -1.77
N THR A 82 -11.01 2.48 -2.18
CA THR A 82 -11.62 3.34 -3.19
C THR A 82 -10.61 3.69 -4.28
N GLN A 83 -11.08 3.72 -5.53
CA GLN A 83 -10.31 4.19 -6.68
C GLN A 83 -10.74 5.63 -7.00
N GLY A 84 -10.14 6.59 -6.28
CA GLY A 84 -10.40 8.02 -6.48
C GLY A 84 -9.36 8.71 -7.38
N GLY A 85 -8.32 8.00 -7.75
CA GLY A 85 -7.15 8.54 -8.41
C GLY A 85 -6.28 9.41 -7.50
N VAL A 86 -5.07 9.71 -7.97
CA VAL A 86 -4.16 10.66 -7.32
C VAL A 86 -3.86 11.80 -8.28
N THR A 87 -3.96 13.03 -7.78
CA THR A 87 -3.65 14.25 -8.54
C THR A 87 -2.55 15.03 -7.86
N TYR A 88 -1.47 15.32 -8.58
CA TYR A 88 -0.46 16.27 -8.14
C TYR A 88 -0.65 17.58 -8.88
N LEU A 89 -0.80 18.66 -8.12
CA LEU A 89 -0.92 20.00 -8.65
C LEU A 89 0.44 20.60 -8.96
N ALA A 90 0.54 21.33 -10.05
CA ALA A 90 1.71 22.13 -10.39
C ALA A 90 1.40 23.62 -10.19
N HIS A 91 2.23 24.30 -9.42
CA HIS A 91 2.18 25.74 -9.21
C HIS A 91 3.16 26.49 -10.11
N THR A 92 4.09 25.78 -10.75
CA THR A 92 5.09 26.33 -11.65
C THR A 92 5.27 25.46 -12.90
N GLU A 93 5.77 26.07 -13.99
CA GLU A 93 6.09 25.32 -15.21
C GLU A 93 7.24 24.32 -15.00
N ALA A 94 8.15 24.59 -14.08
CA ALA A 94 9.21 23.65 -13.74
C ALA A 94 8.63 22.35 -13.14
N GLN A 95 7.58 22.42 -12.30
CA GLN A 95 6.88 21.25 -11.80
C GLN A 95 6.15 20.51 -12.93
N MET A 96 5.50 21.24 -13.84
CA MET A 96 4.87 20.62 -15.02
C MET A 96 5.88 19.87 -15.88
N GLN A 97 7.09 20.41 -16.05
CA GLN A 97 8.15 19.73 -16.78
C GLN A 97 8.58 18.43 -16.09
N GLY A 98 8.79 18.43 -14.78
CA GLY A 98 9.08 17.22 -14.02
C GLY A 98 7.97 16.15 -14.13
N TYR A 99 6.69 16.58 -14.18
CA TYR A 99 5.57 15.66 -14.39
C TYR A 99 5.54 15.08 -15.82
N ARG A 100 5.92 15.83 -16.84
CA ARG A 100 6.07 15.32 -18.22
C ARG A 100 7.17 14.28 -18.30
N GLU A 101 8.29 14.51 -17.64
CA GLU A 101 9.40 13.55 -17.58
C GLU A 101 8.98 12.25 -16.89
N TRP A 102 8.31 12.35 -15.75
CA TRP A 102 7.77 11.17 -15.06
C TRP A 102 6.69 10.45 -15.88
N LEU A 103 5.87 11.18 -16.65
CA LEU A 103 4.83 10.60 -17.51
C LEU A 103 5.40 9.65 -18.58
N GLU A 104 6.63 9.86 -19.05
CA GLU A 104 7.27 8.95 -19.99
C GLU A 104 7.54 7.57 -19.34
N HIS A 105 7.90 7.55 -18.06
CA HIS A 105 7.99 6.31 -17.31
C HIS A 105 6.63 5.65 -17.09
N ALA A 106 5.61 6.44 -16.77
CA ALA A 106 4.24 5.95 -16.62
C ALA A 106 3.74 5.28 -17.91
N LYS A 107 3.98 5.88 -19.07
CA LYS A 107 3.63 5.31 -20.39
C LYS A 107 4.37 4.01 -20.68
N ALA A 108 5.65 3.92 -20.32
CA ALA A 108 6.45 2.71 -20.51
C ALA A 108 5.92 1.51 -19.72
N HIS A 109 5.10 1.76 -18.69
CA HIS A 109 4.46 0.75 -17.85
C HIS A 109 2.93 0.71 -17.99
N ASP A 110 2.39 1.26 -19.09
CA ASP A 110 0.95 1.26 -19.42
C ASP A 110 0.06 1.88 -18.32
N LEU A 111 0.58 2.86 -17.56
CA LEU A 111 -0.24 3.56 -16.57
C LEU A 111 -1.21 4.54 -17.27
N ASP A 112 -2.40 4.71 -16.69
CA ASP A 112 -3.43 5.64 -17.15
C ASP A 112 -3.18 7.11 -16.75
N SER A 113 -1.94 7.44 -16.38
CA SER A 113 -1.52 8.78 -15.98
C SER A 113 -1.64 9.78 -17.14
N ARG A 114 -2.10 10.99 -16.83
CA ARG A 114 -2.29 12.06 -17.83
C ARG A 114 -1.98 13.43 -17.25
N MET A 115 -1.45 14.30 -18.11
CA MET A 115 -1.31 15.71 -17.77
C MET A 115 -2.67 16.40 -17.73
N LEU A 116 -2.81 17.35 -16.81
CA LEU A 116 -3.96 18.24 -16.71
C LEU A 116 -3.51 19.68 -16.95
N THR A 117 -4.30 20.42 -17.73
CA THR A 117 -4.22 21.88 -17.78
C THR A 117 -4.81 22.48 -16.51
N ALA A 118 -4.62 23.80 -16.27
CA ALA A 118 -5.27 24.50 -15.17
C ALA A 118 -6.80 24.35 -15.21
N ALA A 119 -7.40 24.40 -16.39
CA ALA A 119 -8.84 24.17 -16.58
C ALA A 119 -9.24 22.74 -16.23
N GLY A 120 -8.45 21.73 -16.68
CA GLY A 120 -8.69 20.34 -16.36
C GLY A 120 -8.57 20.02 -14.86
N VAL A 121 -7.67 20.70 -14.14
CA VAL A 121 -7.61 20.61 -12.67
C VAL A 121 -8.89 21.17 -12.04
N SER A 122 -9.37 22.34 -12.48
CA SER A 122 -10.58 22.97 -11.96
C SER A 122 -11.85 22.14 -12.26
N GLU A 123 -11.87 21.44 -13.39
CA GLU A 123 -12.97 20.52 -13.74
C GLU A 123 -12.96 19.28 -12.84
N LEU A 124 -11.79 18.67 -12.63
CA LEU A 124 -11.63 17.49 -11.79
C LEU A 124 -11.85 17.78 -10.30
N LEU A 125 -11.42 18.96 -9.85
CA LEU A 125 -11.45 19.42 -8.46
C LEU A 125 -12.15 20.77 -8.34
N PRO A 126 -13.48 20.84 -8.47
CA PRO A 126 -14.22 22.10 -8.64
C PRO A 126 -14.11 23.07 -7.45
N ASN A 127 -13.71 22.56 -6.28
CA ASN A 127 -13.56 23.40 -5.07
C ASN A 127 -12.10 23.67 -4.71
N ILE A 128 -11.15 23.37 -5.60
CA ILE A 128 -9.73 23.61 -5.31
C ILE A 128 -9.45 25.10 -5.15
N GLN A 129 -8.71 25.46 -4.13
CA GLN A 129 -8.31 26.83 -3.85
C GLN A 129 -6.84 27.05 -4.24
N GLY A 130 -6.50 28.30 -4.55
CA GLY A 130 -5.14 28.69 -4.91
C GLY A 130 -4.86 28.64 -6.41
N SER A 131 -3.70 29.17 -6.80
CA SER A 131 -3.26 29.20 -8.19
C SER A 131 -2.52 27.92 -8.56
N HIS A 132 -2.81 27.37 -9.71
CA HIS A 132 -2.12 26.23 -10.30
C HIS A 132 -2.02 26.41 -11.83
N VAL A 133 -0.93 25.95 -12.41
CA VAL A 133 -0.69 26.02 -13.87
C VAL A 133 -1.13 24.72 -14.56
N GLY A 134 -1.37 23.66 -13.80
CA GLY A 134 -1.79 22.35 -14.28
C GLY A 134 -1.53 21.27 -13.24
N GLY A 135 -1.36 20.05 -13.70
CA GLY A 135 -1.08 18.90 -12.83
C GLY A 135 -0.87 17.61 -13.60
N ILE A 136 -0.72 16.53 -12.87
CA ILE A 136 -0.75 15.15 -13.38
C ILE A 136 -1.74 14.33 -12.57
N HIS A 137 -2.48 13.45 -13.21
CA HIS A 137 -3.51 12.62 -12.60
C HIS A 137 -3.38 11.18 -13.06
N THR A 138 -3.44 10.25 -12.10
CA THR A 138 -3.48 8.81 -12.35
C THR A 138 -4.80 8.25 -11.81
N PRO A 139 -5.80 8.03 -12.67
CA PRO A 139 -7.15 7.59 -12.27
C PRO A 139 -7.21 6.24 -11.56
N SER A 140 -6.28 5.32 -11.90
CA SER A 140 -6.25 3.97 -11.34
C SER A 140 -5.75 3.92 -9.90
N ASP A 141 -5.11 4.97 -9.41
CA ASP A 141 -4.60 5.00 -8.04
C ASP A 141 -5.73 4.94 -7.00
N MET A 142 -5.44 4.27 -5.90
CA MET A 142 -6.42 3.92 -4.88
C MET A 142 -5.97 4.38 -3.49
N GLN A 143 -6.89 4.26 -2.55
CA GLN A 143 -6.60 4.33 -1.12
C GLN A 143 -7.42 3.27 -0.38
N ALA A 144 -6.96 2.91 0.82
CA ALA A 144 -7.70 2.11 1.78
C ALA A 144 -7.58 2.75 3.16
N GLU A 145 -8.49 2.41 4.08
CA GLU A 145 -8.42 2.89 5.46
C GLU A 145 -7.42 2.04 6.27
N PRO A 146 -6.24 2.56 6.62
CA PRO A 146 -5.18 1.74 7.20
C PRO A 146 -5.55 1.10 8.53
N TRP A 147 -6.36 1.79 9.36
CA TRP A 147 -6.83 1.31 10.65
C TRP A 147 -7.75 0.11 10.58
N VAL A 148 -8.43 -0.06 9.45
CA VAL A 148 -9.35 -1.16 9.19
C VAL A 148 -8.69 -2.22 8.32
N ALA A 149 -7.99 -1.77 7.27
CA ALA A 149 -7.42 -2.67 6.27
C ALA A 149 -6.40 -3.65 6.86
N VAL A 150 -5.41 -3.17 7.62
CA VAL A 150 -4.34 -4.05 8.11
C VAL A 150 -4.82 -5.05 9.16
N PRO A 151 -5.67 -4.69 10.15
CA PRO A 151 -6.32 -5.68 11.01
C PRO A 151 -7.17 -6.69 10.24
N ALA A 152 -7.94 -6.27 9.22
CA ALA A 152 -8.73 -7.19 8.40
C ALA A 152 -7.84 -8.19 7.63
N LEU A 153 -6.68 -7.76 7.13
CA LEU A 153 -5.69 -8.66 6.52
C LEU A 153 -5.10 -9.64 7.54
N ALA A 154 -4.88 -9.20 8.78
CA ALA A 154 -4.43 -10.08 9.85
C ALA A 154 -5.47 -11.18 10.17
N ASP A 155 -6.76 -10.85 10.15
CA ASP A 155 -7.83 -11.83 10.30
C ASP A 155 -7.84 -12.84 9.15
N ILE A 156 -7.57 -12.42 7.91
CA ILE A 156 -7.42 -13.35 6.77
C ILE A 156 -6.21 -14.25 7.00
N ALA A 157 -5.08 -13.70 7.41
CA ALA A 157 -3.87 -14.47 7.71
C ALA A 157 -4.12 -15.53 8.80
N ALA A 158 -4.83 -15.16 9.87
CA ALA A 158 -5.20 -16.08 10.93
C ALA A 158 -6.13 -17.20 10.42
N ARG A 159 -7.12 -16.88 9.58
CA ARG A 159 -7.98 -17.90 8.94
C ARG A 159 -7.21 -18.82 7.99
N ALA A 160 -6.15 -18.32 7.34
CA ALA A 160 -5.25 -19.11 6.51
C ALA A 160 -4.28 -19.99 7.33
N GLY A 161 -4.28 -19.87 8.67
CA GLY A 161 -3.49 -20.70 9.57
C GLY A 161 -2.26 -20.03 10.18
N ALA A 162 -2.01 -18.74 9.91
CA ALA A 162 -0.96 -18.00 10.59
C ALA A 162 -1.31 -17.80 12.07
N LYS A 163 -0.36 -18.04 12.96
CA LYS A 163 -0.49 -17.73 14.38
C LYS A 163 -0.01 -16.32 14.65
N ILE A 164 -0.92 -15.42 15.01
CA ILE A 164 -0.62 -14.01 15.33
C ILE A 164 -0.58 -13.83 16.84
N ILE A 165 0.50 -13.25 17.36
CA ILE A 165 0.70 -13.01 18.79
C ILE A 165 1.04 -11.54 18.99
N GLU A 166 0.11 -10.81 19.55
CA GLU A 166 0.27 -9.42 19.95
C GLU A 166 0.87 -9.30 21.37
N ASN A 167 1.32 -8.11 21.73
CA ASN A 167 1.99 -7.83 23.02
C ASN A 167 3.19 -8.74 23.28
N CYS A 168 3.86 -9.16 22.21
CA CYS A 168 4.99 -10.09 22.22
C CYS A 168 6.20 -9.45 21.55
N ALA A 169 7.06 -8.80 22.34
CA ALA A 169 8.26 -8.15 21.82
C ALA A 169 9.40 -9.17 21.68
N VAL A 170 9.92 -9.33 20.47
CA VAL A 170 11.16 -10.07 20.24
C VAL A 170 12.34 -9.26 20.79
N ARG A 171 13.15 -9.88 21.66
CA ARG A 171 14.28 -9.23 22.33
C ARG A 171 15.62 -9.63 21.77
N ALA A 172 15.74 -10.90 21.37
CA ALA A 172 16.96 -11.44 20.82
C ALA A 172 16.64 -12.64 19.90
N LEU A 173 17.57 -12.94 19.04
CA LEU A 173 17.60 -14.20 18.29
C LEU A 173 18.69 -15.07 18.89
N ASP A 174 18.35 -16.30 19.22
CA ASP A 174 19.31 -17.31 19.65
C ASP A 174 19.50 -18.30 18.52
N MET A 175 20.74 -18.45 18.07
CA MET A 175 21.13 -19.29 16.93
C MET A 175 21.89 -20.49 17.46
N THR A 176 21.18 -21.61 17.63
CA THR A 176 21.79 -22.87 18.06
C THR A 176 21.76 -23.88 16.93
N ALA A 177 22.91 -24.42 16.54
CA ALA A 177 23.06 -25.45 15.51
C ALA A 177 22.43 -25.05 14.14
N GLY A 178 22.47 -23.76 13.78
CA GLY A 178 21.92 -23.27 12.52
C GLY A 178 20.40 -23.10 12.50
N ARG A 179 19.76 -23.12 13.66
CA ARG A 179 18.32 -22.88 13.88
C ARG A 179 18.11 -21.82 14.93
#